data_c75d4cfd374d6f8aec63625db5db3c38
#
_entry.id   c75d4cfd374d6f8aec63625db5db3c38
#
_cell.length_a   1.000
_cell.length_b   1.000
_cell.length_c   1.000
_cell.angle_alpha   90.00
_cell.angle_beta   90.00
_cell.angle_gamma   90.00
#
_symmetry.space_group_name_H-M   'P 1'
#
loop_
_entity.id
_entity.type
_entity.pdbx_description
1 polymer ?
#
loop_
_entity_poly.entity_id
_entity_poly.type
_entity_poly.pdbx_seq_one_letter_code
_entity_poly.pdbx_strand_id
1 'polypeptide(L)'
;LILRGGAFKPRTSPYEFCGLQEAGLAYLKEASNQTGLPVVSEVMSEKQIEVAHDYVDIFQIGARNMYNYELLKEVGRTQKPVLLKRALSATIDEFLYAAEYIMLGGNNQVILCERGIRTFETKTRNTLDLSAVPILKSLTKLPVIIDPSHATGQRKLVRSMSRAAIACGADGLMLEVHNNPSKSISDAEQAITVEDLALINQDLEALYSALQKVDSQSKAGEKRYGEAHEGQPVEGQLVLSGSSIS
;
A
#
# COMPACT_ATOMS: atom_id res chain seq x y z
N LEU A 1 -1.37 7.53 12.37
CA LEU A 1 -0.09 7.71 11.66
C LEU A 1 0.89 6.63 12.10
N ILE A 2 1.79 6.23 11.18
CA ILE A 2 2.86 5.27 11.41
C ILE A 2 4.15 5.90 10.91
N LEU A 3 5.24 5.79 11.68
CA LEU A 3 6.56 6.26 11.28
C LEU A 3 7.26 5.16 10.48
N ARG A 4 7.68 5.47 9.25
CA ARG A 4 8.46 4.55 8.43
C ARG A 4 9.89 5.03 8.26
N GLY A 5 10.86 4.14 8.50
CA GLY A 5 12.27 4.38 8.21
C GLY A 5 12.94 3.15 7.64
N GLY A 6 13.77 3.34 6.60
CA GLY A 6 14.55 2.25 6.00
C GLY A 6 15.90 2.08 6.70
N ALA A 7 15.94 1.33 7.81
CA ALA A 7 17.20 1.00 8.49
C ALA A 7 18.09 0.12 7.62
N PHE A 8 17.48 -0.82 6.91
CA PHE A 8 18.13 -1.62 5.87
C PHE A 8 17.53 -1.21 4.51
N LYS A 9 18.39 -1.00 3.51
CA LYS A 9 17.95 -0.57 2.17
C LYS A 9 18.48 -1.52 1.10
N PRO A 10 17.60 -2.26 0.38
CA PRO A 10 18.02 -3.06 -0.77
C PRO A 10 18.45 -2.11 -1.90
N ARG A 11 19.67 -2.31 -2.43
CA ARG A 11 20.22 -1.50 -3.51
C ARG A 11 20.59 -2.35 -4.70
N THR A 12 20.44 -1.78 -5.89
CA THR A 12 20.87 -2.42 -7.13
C THR A 12 22.39 -2.37 -7.24
N SER A 13 23.00 -1.24 -6.82
CA SER A 13 24.45 -1.10 -6.77
C SER A 13 24.95 -1.33 -5.34
N PRO A 14 26.01 -2.14 -5.13
CA PRO A 14 26.61 -2.36 -3.81
C PRO A 14 27.31 -1.11 -3.24
N TYR A 15 27.51 -0.09 -4.06
CA TYR A 15 28.16 1.17 -3.67
C TYR A 15 27.18 2.23 -3.16
N GLU A 16 25.88 1.97 -3.25
CA GLU A 16 24.86 2.89 -2.73
C GLU A 16 24.71 2.75 -1.21
N PHE A 17 24.16 3.79 -0.58
CA PHE A 17 23.87 3.79 0.85
C PHE A 17 22.88 2.69 1.21
N CYS A 18 23.32 1.68 1.96
CA CYS A 18 22.56 0.49 2.35
C CYS A 18 21.73 0.67 3.65
N GLY A 19 21.63 1.88 4.17
CA GLY A 19 20.97 2.18 5.45
C GLY A 19 21.95 2.19 6.63
N LEU A 20 21.49 2.71 7.77
CA LEU A 20 22.25 2.77 9.02
C LEU A 20 22.19 1.47 9.82
N GLN A 21 21.47 0.48 9.31
CA GLN A 21 21.32 -0.83 9.94
C GLN A 21 20.79 -0.72 11.39
N GLU A 22 21.44 -1.38 12.35
CA GLU A 22 21.02 -1.38 13.76
C GLU A 22 20.99 0.02 14.39
N ALA A 23 21.96 0.89 14.04
CA ALA A 23 21.91 2.29 14.49
C ALA A 23 20.66 3.02 13.98
N GLY A 24 20.23 2.72 12.73
CA GLY A 24 19.00 3.25 12.19
C GLY A 24 17.74 2.74 12.90
N LEU A 25 17.74 1.48 13.33
CA LEU A 25 16.65 0.92 14.15
C LEU A 25 16.59 1.62 15.52
N ALA A 26 17.73 1.88 16.15
CA ALA A 26 17.77 2.59 17.43
C ALA A 26 17.20 4.01 17.31
N TYR A 27 17.52 4.76 16.25
CA TYR A 27 16.94 6.08 16.00
C TYR A 27 15.43 6.02 15.76
N LEU A 28 14.94 5.01 15.05
CA LEU A 28 13.51 4.82 14.84
C LEU A 28 12.79 4.52 16.17
N LYS A 29 13.38 3.69 17.02
CA LYS A 29 12.83 3.38 18.34
C LYS A 29 12.80 4.61 19.25
N GLU A 30 13.86 5.41 19.23
CA GLU A 30 13.90 6.67 19.97
C GLU A 30 12.79 7.64 19.49
N ALA A 31 12.63 7.80 18.17
CA ALA A 31 11.58 8.61 17.60
C ALA A 31 10.18 8.10 17.98
N SER A 32 9.97 6.77 17.99
CA SER A 32 8.75 6.14 18.47
C SER A 32 8.46 6.48 19.92
N ASN A 33 9.46 6.36 20.80
CA ASN A 33 9.33 6.67 22.21
C ASN A 33 8.98 8.15 22.48
N GLN A 34 9.52 9.06 21.66
CA GLN A 34 9.24 10.50 21.76
C GLN A 34 7.87 10.89 21.21
N THR A 35 7.37 10.23 20.18
CA THR A 35 6.15 10.61 19.45
C THR A 35 4.93 9.75 19.78
N GLY A 36 5.15 8.56 20.33
CA GLY A 36 4.11 7.53 20.49
C GLY A 36 3.68 6.87 19.17
N LEU A 37 4.35 7.14 18.06
CA LEU A 37 4.01 6.54 16.74
C LEU A 37 4.61 5.15 16.62
N PRO A 38 3.84 4.15 16.15
CA PRO A 38 4.39 2.84 15.81
C PRO A 38 5.36 2.96 14.63
N VAL A 39 6.36 2.07 14.61
CA VAL A 39 7.44 2.05 13.62
C VAL A 39 7.29 0.90 12.65
N VAL A 40 7.49 1.19 11.35
CA VAL A 40 7.68 0.18 10.32
C VAL A 40 9.06 0.32 9.68
N SER A 41 9.78 -0.81 9.53
CA SER A 41 11.05 -0.86 8.80
C SER A 41 11.17 -2.13 7.97
N GLU A 42 11.89 -2.02 6.84
CA GLU A 42 12.11 -3.12 5.91
C GLU A 42 13.12 -4.12 6.46
N VAL A 43 12.83 -5.41 6.26
CA VAL A 43 13.75 -6.53 6.50
C VAL A 43 13.89 -7.37 5.23
N MET A 44 15.09 -7.95 5.02
CA MET A 44 15.46 -8.69 3.81
C MET A 44 16.01 -10.10 4.11
N SER A 45 16.17 -10.46 5.37
CA SER A 45 16.70 -11.75 5.80
C SER A 45 16.20 -12.11 7.20
N GLU A 46 16.25 -13.40 7.55
CA GLU A 46 15.94 -13.92 8.88
C GLU A 46 16.75 -13.19 9.97
N LYS A 47 18.05 -13.04 9.78
CA LYS A 47 18.92 -12.30 10.72
C LYS A 47 18.44 -10.87 10.95
N GLN A 48 17.94 -10.19 9.91
CA GLN A 48 17.41 -8.83 10.06
C GLN A 48 16.07 -8.81 10.77
N ILE A 49 15.24 -9.85 10.64
CA ILE A 49 14.02 -10.02 11.43
C ILE A 49 14.38 -10.11 12.92
N GLU A 50 15.35 -10.96 13.29
CA GLU A 50 15.82 -11.10 14.67
C GLU A 50 16.30 -9.77 15.25
N VAL A 51 17.23 -9.09 14.54
CA VAL A 51 17.81 -7.81 14.99
C VAL A 51 16.74 -6.71 15.09
N ALA A 52 15.82 -6.61 14.14
CA ALA A 52 14.81 -5.56 14.11
C ALA A 52 13.61 -5.82 15.06
N HIS A 53 13.46 -7.06 15.57
CA HIS A 53 12.28 -7.47 16.32
C HIS A 53 11.92 -6.53 17.47
N ASP A 54 12.88 -6.09 18.27
CA ASP A 54 12.62 -5.27 19.46
C ASP A 54 12.49 -3.77 19.15
N TYR A 55 12.82 -3.37 17.92
CA TYR A 55 12.84 -1.97 17.49
C TYR A 55 11.60 -1.54 16.71
N VAL A 56 10.96 -2.47 15.99
CA VAL A 56 9.84 -2.14 15.10
C VAL A 56 8.53 -2.76 15.56
N ASP A 57 7.44 -2.12 15.24
CA ASP A 57 6.08 -2.62 15.51
C ASP A 57 5.51 -3.38 14.31
N ILE A 58 5.98 -3.04 13.10
CA ILE A 58 5.52 -3.60 11.83
C ILE A 58 6.74 -3.94 10.98
N PHE A 59 6.82 -5.15 10.44
CA PHE A 59 7.83 -5.49 9.44
C PHE A 59 7.38 -5.09 8.03
N GLN A 60 8.28 -4.52 7.24
CA GLN A 60 8.03 -4.32 5.81
C GLN A 60 8.79 -5.35 4.99
N ILE A 61 8.10 -5.99 4.05
CA ILE A 61 8.72 -6.77 2.98
C ILE A 61 8.67 -5.92 1.71
N GLY A 62 9.85 -5.54 1.23
CA GLY A 62 9.99 -4.73 0.03
C GLY A 62 9.62 -5.49 -1.25
N ALA A 63 9.27 -4.75 -2.30
CA ALA A 63 8.83 -5.31 -3.59
C ALA A 63 9.85 -6.31 -4.21
N ARG A 64 11.16 -6.13 -3.97
CA ARG A 64 12.21 -7.05 -4.43
C ARG A 64 12.18 -8.40 -3.73
N ASN A 65 11.63 -8.46 -2.52
CA ASN A 65 11.55 -9.66 -1.68
C ASN A 65 10.14 -10.28 -1.65
N MET A 66 9.19 -9.81 -2.47
CA MET A 66 7.84 -10.40 -2.54
C MET A 66 7.87 -11.89 -2.92
N TYR A 67 8.82 -12.31 -3.73
CA TYR A 67 9.02 -13.71 -4.14
C TYR A 67 10.02 -14.48 -3.26
N ASN A 68 10.52 -13.89 -2.18
CA ASN A 68 11.39 -14.57 -1.23
C ASN A 68 10.54 -15.34 -0.22
N TYR A 69 10.01 -16.48 -0.64
CA TYR A 69 9.04 -17.26 0.13
C TYR A 69 9.58 -17.72 1.49
N GLU A 70 10.87 -17.98 1.61
CA GLU A 70 11.47 -18.33 2.92
C GLU A 70 11.42 -17.13 3.87
N LEU A 71 11.75 -15.93 3.40
CA LEU A 71 11.60 -14.71 4.19
C LEU A 71 10.14 -14.45 4.58
N LEU A 72 9.18 -14.72 3.66
CA LEU A 72 7.75 -14.56 3.95
C LEU A 72 7.28 -15.51 5.06
N LYS A 73 7.71 -16.76 5.03
CA LYS A 73 7.42 -17.73 6.08
C LYS A 73 8.01 -17.30 7.43
N GLU A 74 9.27 -16.85 7.43
CA GLU A 74 9.94 -16.42 8.66
C GLU A 74 9.28 -15.19 9.28
N VAL A 75 8.98 -14.16 8.49
CA VAL A 75 8.29 -12.97 9.01
C VAL A 75 6.87 -13.32 9.51
N GLY A 76 6.20 -14.29 8.88
CA GLY A 76 4.91 -14.81 9.31
C GLY A 76 4.92 -15.46 10.71
N ARG A 77 6.05 -16.00 11.15
CA ARG A 77 6.20 -16.58 12.50
C ARG A 77 6.30 -15.54 13.61
N THR A 78 6.63 -14.31 13.29
CA THR A 78 6.88 -13.26 14.29
C THR A 78 5.62 -12.73 14.97
N GLN A 79 4.43 -12.95 14.41
CA GLN A 79 3.14 -12.44 14.89
C GLN A 79 3.04 -10.90 14.90
N LYS A 80 4.03 -10.17 14.36
CA LYS A 80 3.95 -8.73 14.13
C LYS A 80 3.26 -8.44 12.79
N PRO A 81 2.49 -7.35 12.66
CA PRO A 81 1.92 -6.96 11.39
C PRO A 81 2.99 -6.85 10.29
N VAL A 82 2.64 -7.27 9.08
CA VAL A 82 3.54 -7.26 7.92
C VAL A 82 2.98 -6.38 6.82
N LEU A 83 3.74 -5.38 6.43
CA LEU A 83 3.48 -4.55 5.26
C LEU A 83 4.17 -5.19 4.05
N LEU A 84 3.39 -5.82 3.19
CA LEU A 84 3.88 -6.49 1.98
C LEU A 84 3.72 -5.58 0.77
N LYS A 85 4.84 -5.26 0.09
CA LYS A 85 4.85 -4.43 -1.13
C LYS A 85 4.80 -5.30 -2.38
N ARG A 86 3.87 -4.98 -3.31
CA ARG A 86 3.73 -5.66 -4.60
C ARG A 86 5.01 -5.53 -5.42
N ALA A 87 5.49 -6.62 -6.00
CA ALA A 87 6.61 -6.63 -6.93
C ALA A 87 6.25 -5.94 -8.25
N LEU A 88 7.28 -5.44 -8.97
CA LEU A 88 7.11 -4.58 -10.15
C LEU A 88 6.41 -5.24 -11.34
N SER A 89 6.41 -6.57 -11.41
CA SER A 89 5.79 -7.37 -12.48
C SER A 89 4.84 -8.44 -11.94
N ALA A 90 4.46 -8.33 -10.66
CA ALA A 90 3.55 -9.28 -10.04
C ALA A 90 2.11 -9.09 -10.51
N THR A 91 1.44 -10.19 -10.82
CA THR A 91 -0.02 -10.22 -10.94
C THR A 91 -0.69 -10.02 -9.58
N ILE A 92 -2.00 -9.78 -9.57
CA ILE A 92 -2.77 -9.71 -8.34
C ILE A 92 -2.73 -11.06 -7.59
N ASP A 93 -2.85 -12.17 -8.31
CA ASP A 93 -2.83 -13.51 -7.72
C ASP A 93 -1.49 -13.83 -7.06
N GLU A 94 -0.36 -13.52 -7.74
CA GLU A 94 0.97 -13.69 -7.15
C GLU A 94 1.16 -12.84 -5.89
N PHE A 95 0.58 -11.64 -5.87
CA PHE A 95 0.63 -10.76 -4.70
C PHE A 95 -0.18 -11.32 -3.53
N LEU A 96 -1.36 -11.88 -3.79
CA LEU A 96 -2.19 -12.56 -2.79
C LEU A 96 -1.52 -13.85 -2.28
N TYR A 97 -0.94 -14.66 -3.16
CA TYR A 97 -0.18 -15.85 -2.73
C TYR A 97 1.02 -15.49 -1.87
N ALA A 98 1.70 -14.39 -2.15
CA ALA A 98 2.78 -13.91 -1.28
C ALA A 98 2.24 -13.55 0.14
N ALA A 99 1.06 -12.94 0.23
CA ALA A 99 0.41 -12.71 1.52
C ALA A 99 0.03 -14.04 2.22
N GLU A 100 -0.46 -15.03 1.49
CA GLU A 100 -0.78 -16.35 2.02
C GLU A 100 0.46 -17.07 2.59
N TYR A 101 1.64 -16.92 1.99
CA TYR A 101 2.89 -17.44 2.57
C TYR A 101 3.18 -16.88 3.96
N ILE A 102 2.87 -15.59 4.21
CA ILE A 102 2.97 -14.99 5.54
C ILE A 102 1.93 -15.59 6.48
N MET A 103 0.69 -15.76 6.00
CA MET A 103 -0.42 -16.31 6.78
C MET A 103 -0.19 -17.78 7.17
N LEU A 104 0.45 -18.56 6.31
CA LEU A 104 0.85 -19.94 6.63
C LEU A 104 1.82 -20.02 7.82
N GLY A 105 2.58 -18.95 8.10
CA GLY A 105 3.36 -18.80 9.32
C GLY A 105 2.54 -18.55 10.59
N GLY A 106 1.21 -18.43 10.47
CA GLY A 106 0.26 -18.16 11.55
C GLY A 106 -0.07 -16.68 11.73
N ASN A 107 0.40 -15.79 10.87
CA ASN A 107 0.22 -14.34 10.98
C ASN A 107 -0.78 -13.80 9.96
N ASN A 108 -1.99 -13.49 10.41
CA ASN A 108 -3.04 -12.91 9.56
C ASN A 108 -3.01 -11.36 9.47
N GLN A 109 -2.04 -10.72 10.11
CA GLN A 109 -1.93 -9.27 10.15
C GLN A 109 -1.10 -8.75 8.97
N VAL A 110 -1.62 -8.88 7.75
CA VAL A 110 -0.93 -8.45 6.52
C VAL A 110 -1.60 -7.21 5.96
N ILE A 111 -0.80 -6.21 5.59
CA ILE A 111 -1.20 -4.99 4.90
C ILE A 111 -0.62 -5.06 3.49
N LEU A 112 -1.46 -4.96 2.48
CA LEU A 112 -1.06 -4.97 1.08
C LEU A 112 -0.70 -3.55 0.63
N CYS A 113 0.45 -3.38 -0.04
CA CYS A 113 0.89 -2.08 -0.54
C CYS A 113 1.17 -2.13 -2.05
N GLU A 114 0.28 -1.51 -2.85
CA GLU A 114 0.53 -1.23 -4.26
C GLU A 114 1.50 -0.05 -4.36
N ARG A 115 2.55 -0.18 -5.20
CA ARG A 115 3.64 0.81 -5.31
C ARG A 115 4.08 1.09 -6.75
N GLY A 116 3.24 0.75 -7.70
CA GLY A 116 3.49 0.84 -9.13
C GLY A 116 4.11 -0.41 -9.73
N ILE A 117 3.69 -0.71 -10.92
CA ILE A 117 4.16 -1.81 -11.74
C ILE A 117 5.03 -1.30 -12.89
N ARG A 118 5.94 -2.13 -13.39
CA ARG A 118 6.74 -1.81 -14.58
C ARG A 118 5.90 -1.98 -15.83
N THR A 119 5.82 -0.92 -16.62
CA THR A 119 5.16 -0.91 -17.93
C THR A 119 6.11 -0.31 -18.99
N PHE A 120 5.61 -0.11 -20.18
CA PHE A 120 6.32 0.60 -21.27
C PHE A 120 6.45 2.12 -21.02
N GLU A 121 5.65 2.70 -20.10
CA GLU A 121 5.68 4.14 -19.81
C GLU A 121 6.95 4.51 -19.04
N THR A 122 7.62 5.58 -19.50
CA THR A 122 8.90 6.05 -18.95
C THR A 122 8.85 7.44 -18.33
N LYS A 123 7.70 8.13 -18.39
CA LYS A 123 7.52 9.46 -17.79
C LYS A 123 7.41 9.42 -16.28
N THR A 124 7.05 8.28 -15.72
CA THR A 124 7.09 8.00 -14.28
C THR A 124 8.02 6.82 -14.02
N ARG A 125 8.50 6.69 -12.80
CA ARG A 125 9.37 5.59 -12.39
C ARG A 125 8.70 4.22 -12.59
N ASN A 126 7.41 4.12 -12.24
CA ASN A 126 6.53 2.99 -12.48
C ASN A 126 5.11 3.53 -12.74
N THR A 127 4.26 2.71 -13.32
CA THR A 127 2.83 3.00 -13.47
C THR A 127 2.09 2.63 -12.21
N LEU A 128 1.45 3.59 -11.54
CA LEU A 128 0.61 3.32 -10.37
C LEU A 128 -0.67 2.62 -10.80
N ASP A 129 -0.83 1.36 -10.40
CA ASP A 129 -2.01 0.54 -10.72
C ASP A 129 -3.11 0.75 -9.68
N LEU A 130 -3.90 1.81 -9.83
CA LEU A 130 -5.03 2.08 -8.93
C LEU A 130 -6.17 1.08 -9.10
N SER A 131 -6.27 0.40 -10.25
CA SER A 131 -7.28 -0.65 -10.47
C SER A 131 -7.06 -1.86 -9.55
N ALA A 132 -5.82 -2.07 -9.08
CA ALA A 132 -5.53 -3.11 -8.09
C ALA A 132 -6.32 -2.93 -6.78
N VAL A 133 -6.67 -1.69 -6.38
CA VAL A 133 -7.37 -1.43 -5.12
C VAL A 133 -8.76 -2.08 -5.11
N PRO A 134 -9.71 -1.74 -5.99
CA PRO A 134 -11.04 -2.35 -5.97
C PRO A 134 -10.99 -3.85 -6.26
N ILE A 135 -10.04 -4.35 -7.06
CA ILE A 135 -9.86 -5.78 -7.31
C ILE A 135 -9.47 -6.49 -6.00
N LEU A 136 -8.42 -6.03 -5.31
CA LEU A 136 -7.99 -6.61 -4.03
C LEU A 136 -9.10 -6.55 -2.98
N LYS A 137 -9.80 -5.41 -2.87
CA LYS A 137 -10.91 -5.23 -1.93
C LYS A 137 -12.07 -6.20 -2.20
N SER A 138 -12.25 -6.67 -3.45
CA SER A 138 -13.25 -7.70 -3.78
C SER A 138 -12.80 -9.13 -3.44
N LEU A 139 -11.48 -9.38 -3.42
CA LEU A 139 -10.91 -10.72 -3.23
C LEU A 139 -10.50 -10.99 -1.77
N THR A 140 -10.17 -9.96 -0.99
CA THR A 140 -9.69 -10.12 0.38
C THR A 140 -10.22 -9.04 1.32
N LYS A 141 -10.14 -9.30 2.64
CA LYS A 141 -10.41 -8.32 3.70
C LYS A 141 -9.16 -7.63 4.22
N LEU A 142 -8.00 -7.94 3.67
CA LEU A 142 -6.75 -7.30 4.06
C LEU A 142 -6.77 -5.82 3.72
N PRO A 143 -6.19 -4.96 4.58
CA PRO A 143 -6.01 -3.54 4.26
C PRO A 143 -5.14 -3.36 3.02
N VAL A 144 -5.54 -2.43 2.14
CA VAL A 144 -4.82 -2.08 0.92
C VAL A 144 -4.38 -0.62 0.98
N ILE A 145 -3.08 -0.37 1.00
CA ILE A 145 -2.52 0.97 0.96
C ILE A 145 -1.76 1.22 -0.35
N ILE A 146 -1.60 2.48 -0.69
CA ILE A 146 -0.94 2.93 -1.92
C ILE A 146 0.31 3.73 -1.58
N ASP A 147 1.37 3.48 -2.36
CA ASP A 147 2.64 4.21 -2.29
C ASP A 147 2.85 5.02 -3.58
N PRO A 148 2.31 6.24 -3.67
CA PRO A 148 2.44 7.07 -4.85
C PRO A 148 3.86 7.64 -5.01
N SER A 149 4.63 7.75 -3.92
CA SER A 149 6.00 8.24 -3.95
C SER A 149 6.91 7.33 -4.76
N HIS A 150 6.94 6.03 -4.42
CA HIS A 150 7.77 5.06 -5.15
C HIS A 150 7.17 4.66 -6.51
N ALA A 151 5.86 4.81 -6.70
CA ALA A 151 5.24 4.56 -7.99
C ALA A 151 5.65 5.63 -9.00
N THR A 152 5.38 6.88 -8.72
CA THR A 152 5.63 7.98 -9.67
C THR A 152 7.10 8.40 -9.74
N GLY A 153 7.82 8.34 -8.62
CA GLY A 153 9.19 8.84 -8.51
C GLY A 153 9.31 10.37 -8.62
N GLN A 154 8.18 11.10 -8.55
CA GLN A 154 8.12 12.56 -8.76
C GLN A 154 7.26 13.24 -7.70
N ARG A 155 7.86 14.13 -6.90
CA ARG A 155 7.19 14.91 -5.85
C ARG A 155 5.89 15.57 -6.32
N LYS A 156 5.93 16.22 -7.49
CA LYS A 156 4.78 16.98 -8.04
C LYS A 156 3.53 16.13 -8.29
N LEU A 157 3.67 14.80 -8.43
CA LEU A 157 2.57 13.87 -8.70
C LEU A 157 2.00 13.26 -7.42
N VAL A 158 2.75 13.26 -6.30
CA VAL A 158 2.38 12.57 -5.07
C VAL A 158 1.01 13.01 -4.57
N ARG A 159 0.76 14.32 -4.47
CA ARG A 159 -0.51 14.86 -3.97
C ARG A 159 -1.72 14.42 -4.81
N SER A 160 -1.61 14.49 -6.15
CA SER A 160 -2.69 14.10 -7.06
C SER A 160 -2.98 12.60 -6.97
N MET A 161 -1.92 11.78 -6.92
CA MET A 161 -2.05 10.32 -6.82
C MET A 161 -2.54 9.88 -5.44
N SER A 162 -2.22 10.61 -4.39
CA SER A 162 -2.77 10.40 -3.04
C SER A 162 -4.29 10.55 -3.02
N ARG A 163 -4.80 11.63 -3.63
CA ARG A 163 -6.26 11.85 -3.76
C ARG A 163 -6.92 10.72 -4.56
N ALA A 164 -6.34 10.35 -5.70
CA ALA A 164 -6.87 9.29 -6.55
C ALA A 164 -6.87 7.93 -5.83
N ALA A 165 -5.85 7.63 -5.03
CA ALA A 165 -5.74 6.42 -4.22
C ALA A 165 -6.90 6.28 -3.22
N ILE A 166 -7.22 7.34 -2.49
CA ILE A 166 -8.34 7.32 -1.54
C ILE A 166 -9.68 7.28 -2.29
N ALA A 167 -9.80 7.99 -3.43
CA ALA A 167 -11.01 7.96 -4.23
C ALA A 167 -11.33 6.57 -4.81
N CYS A 168 -10.33 5.74 -5.08
CA CYS A 168 -10.57 4.36 -5.53
C CYS A 168 -10.73 3.34 -4.39
N GLY A 169 -10.73 3.78 -3.11
CA GLY A 169 -11.06 2.96 -1.95
C GLY A 169 -9.85 2.40 -1.18
N ALA A 170 -8.65 2.97 -1.36
CA ALA A 170 -7.49 2.58 -0.56
C ALA A 170 -7.70 2.91 0.93
N ASP A 171 -7.23 2.02 1.82
CA ASP A 171 -7.32 2.18 3.27
C ASP A 171 -6.28 3.15 3.84
N GLY A 172 -5.26 3.47 3.06
CA GLY A 172 -4.20 4.39 3.49
C GLY A 172 -3.14 4.66 2.43
N LEU A 173 -2.15 5.44 2.81
CA LEU A 173 -1.05 5.85 1.95
C LEU A 173 0.30 5.60 2.62
N MET A 174 1.31 5.34 1.79
CA MET A 174 2.71 5.41 2.18
C MET A 174 3.37 6.57 1.42
N LEU A 175 3.97 7.51 2.14
CA LEU A 175 4.57 8.71 1.57
C LEU A 175 6.03 8.87 2.02
N GLU A 176 6.90 9.26 1.10
CA GLU A 176 8.26 9.70 1.43
C GLU A 176 8.21 11.18 1.82
N VAL A 177 8.56 11.48 3.07
CA VAL A 177 8.55 12.84 3.62
C VAL A 177 9.94 13.21 4.12
N HIS A 178 10.40 14.41 3.83
CA HIS A 178 11.69 14.91 4.32
C HIS A 178 11.60 16.41 4.61
N ASN A 179 12.17 16.87 5.73
CA ASN A 179 12.18 18.28 6.12
C ASN A 179 12.94 19.19 5.12
N ASN A 180 13.89 18.62 4.39
CA ASN A 180 14.59 19.27 3.28
C ASN A 180 14.87 18.25 2.17
N PRO A 181 13.91 18.01 1.26
CA PRO A 181 14.04 16.97 0.23
C PRO A 181 15.30 17.04 -0.62
N SER A 182 15.83 18.26 -0.88
CA SER A 182 17.08 18.40 -1.66
C SER A 182 18.33 17.87 -0.95
N LYS A 183 18.26 17.66 0.36
CA LYS A 183 19.34 17.09 1.18
C LYS A 183 19.10 15.61 1.51
N SER A 184 18.06 15.00 1.00
CA SER A 184 17.80 13.59 1.23
C SER A 184 18.89 12.72 0.63
N ILE A 185 19.42 11.78 1.42
CA ILE A 185 20.49 10.85 0.99
C ILE A 185 19.95 9.86 -0.07
N SER A 186 18.65 9.59 -0.05
CA SER A 186 17.98 8.72 -1.02
C SER A 186 16.59 9.25 -1.34
N ASP A 187 16.09 8.92 -2.54
CA ASP A 187 14.70 9.18 -2.94
C ASP A 187 14.29 10.67 -2.91
N ALA A 188 15.27 11.59 -3.10
CA ALA A 188 15.08 13.05 -3.04
C ALA A 188 14.03 13.58 -4.04
N GLU A 189 13.94 12.98 -5.23
CA GLU A 189 13.05 13.41 -6.31
C GLU A 189 11.57 13.20 -5.98
N GLN A 190 11.26 12.19 -5.18
CA GLN A 190 9.91 11.80 -4.81
C GLN A 190 9.51 12.27 -3.40
N ALA A 191 10.47 12.67 -2.56
CA ALA A 191 10.19 13.10 -1.20
C ALA A 191 9.44 14.44 -1.19
N ILE A 192 8.33 14.48 -0.47
CA ILE A 192 7.54 15.69 -0.23
C ILE A 192 8.03 16.39 1.04
N THR A 193 7.64 17.64 1.23
CA THR A 193 7.92 18.40 2.47
C THR A 193 6.88 18.08 3.56
N VAL A 194 7.13 18.53 4.78
CA VAL A 194 6.17 18.41 5.88
C VAL A 194 4.90 19.25 5.61
N GLU A 195 5.07 20.41 4.96
CA GLU A 195 3.97 21.28 4.54
C GLU A 195 3.11 20.60 3.47
N ASP A 196 3.73 19.93 2.48
CA ASP A 196 3.02 19.12 1.48
C ASP A 196 2.21 18.01 2.15
N LEU A 197 2.77 17.33 3.16
CA LEU A 197 2.05 16.30 3.93
C LEU A 197 0.82 16.87 4.63
N ALA A 198 0.94 18.06 5.25
CA ALA A 198 -0.20 18.72 5.90
C ALA A 198 -1.31 19.04 4.89
N LEU A 199 -0.95 19.54 3.69
CA LEU A 199 -1.91 19.80 2.61
C LEU A 199 -2.56 18.51 2.09
N ILE A 200 -1.80 17.44 1.97
CA ILE A 200 -2.35 16.12 1.59
C ILE A 200 -3.37 15.67 2.63
N ASN A 201 -3.06 15.73 3.92
CA ASN A 201 -3.98 15.33 4.97
C ASN A 201 -5.30 16.10 4.93
N GLN A 202 -5.27 17.42 4.72
CA GLN A 202 -6.48 18.23 4.55
C GLN A 202 -7.31 17.80 3.34
N ASP A 203 -6.66 17.53 2.20
CA ASP A 203 -7.33 17.02 1.01
C ASP A 203 -8.02 15.68 1.26
N LEU A 204 -7.33 14.78 1.97
CA LEU A 204 -7.85 13.43 2.26
C LEU A 204 -9.03 13.45 3.21
N GLU A 205 -9.02 14.29 4.24
CA GLU A 205 -10.15 14.48 5.16
C GLU A 205 -11.40 14.98 4.42
N ALA A 206 -11.22 15.98 3.56
CA ALA A 206 -12.32 16.53 2.76
C ALA A 206 -12.88 15.49 1.78
N LEU A 207 -11.99 14.76 1.09
CA LEU A 207 -12.36 13.72 0.12
C LEU A 207 -13.07 12.56 0.80
N TYR A 208 -12.53 12.05 1.91
CA TYR A 208 -13.14 10.97 2.67
C TYR A 208 -14.56 11.32 3.15
N SER A 209 -14.73 12.55 3.66
CA SER A 209 -16.05 13.05 4.07
C SER A 209 -17.04 13.14 2.90
N ALA A 210 -16.57 13.50 1.70
CA ALA A 210 -17.41 13.54 0.50
C ALA A 210 -17.81 12.13 0.04
N LEU A 211 -16.87 11.19 0.01
CA LEU A 211 -17.10 9.79 -0.37
C LEU A 211 -18.12 9.11 0.56
N GLN A 212 -18.01 9.30 1.88
CA GLN A 212 -18.98 8.76 2.83
C GLN A 212 -20.41 9.26 2.57
N LYS A 213 -20.57 10.53 2.16
CA LYS A 213 -21.89 11.08 1.79
C LYS A 213 -22.43 10.42 0.53
N VAL A 214 -21.61 10.22 -0.49
CA VAL A 214 -22.00 9.53 -1.74
C VAL A 214 -22.45 8.10 -1.45
N ASP A 215 -21.65 7.34 -0.69
CA ASP A 215 -21.96 5.95 -0.35
C ASP A 215 -23.26 5.81 0.48
N SER A 216 -23.48 6.75 1.39
CA SER A 216 -24.71 6.75 2.20
C SER A 216 -25.97 7.05 1.34
N GLN A 217 -25.86 7.93 0.35
CA GLN A 217 -26.94 8.25 -0.59
C GLN A 217 -27.23 7.08 -1.53
N SER A 218 -26.21 6.38 -2.02
CA SER A 218 -26.34 5.20 -2.87
C SER A 218 -27.09 4.08 -2.15
N LYS A 219 -26.72 3.76 -0.91
CA LYS A 219 -27.40 2.75 -0.08
C LYS A 219 -28.86 3.13 0.23
N ALA A 220 -29.16 4.42 0.39
CA ALA A 220 -30.54 4.89 0.59
C ALA A 220 -31.37 4.80 -0.71
N GLY A 221 -30.73 4.99 -1.87
CA GLY A 221 -31.35 4.81 -3.18
C GLY A 221 -31.69 3.34 -3.46
N GLU A 222 -30.74 2.42 -3.20
CA GLU A 222 -30.96 0.98 -3.39
C GLU A 222 -32.08 0.43 -2.51
N LYS A 223 -32.22 0.87 -1.25
CA LYS A 223 -33.33 0.52 -0.38
C LYS A 223 -34.68 0.99 -0.94
N ARG A 224 -34.76 2.22 -1.45
CA ARG A 224 -35.99 2.74 -2.07
C ARG A 224 -36.40 1.99 -3.35
N TYR A 225 -35.41 1.55 -4.14
CA TYR A 225 -35.68 0.74 -5.34
C TYR A 225 -36.13 -0.69 -4.98
N GLY A 226 -35.53 -1.31 -3.96
CA GLY A 226 -35.95 -2.63 -3.46
C GLY A 226 -37.38 -2.63 -2.92
N GLU A 227 -37.74 -1.66 -2.09
CA GLU A 227 -39.10 -1.53 -1.54
C GLU A 227 -40.15 -1.21 -2.59
N ALA A 228 -39.78 -0.55 -3.71
CA ALA A 228 -40.72 -0.24 -4.80
C ALA A 228 -41.03 -1.43 -5.73
N HIS A 229 -40.21 -2.48 -5.71
CA HIS A 229 -40.32 -3.64 -6.60
C HIS A 229 -40.72 -4.96 -5.92
N GLU A 230 -40.88 -5.02 -4.61
CA GLU A 230 -41.41 -6.21 -3.92
C GLU A 230 -42.91 -6.50 -4.20
N GLY A 231 -43.59 -5.70 -5.01
CA GLY A 231 -45.03 -5.80 -5.29
C GLY A 231 -45.47 -6.29 -6.68
N GLN A 232 -44.54 -6.58 -7.63
CA GLN A 232 -44.95 -7.10 -8.95
C GLN A 232 -44.01 -8.22 -9.42
N PRO A 233 -44.54 -9.40 -9.81
CA PRO A 233 -43.76 -10.41 -10.48
C PRO A 233 -43.39 -9.91 -11.88
N VAL A 234 -42.11 -9.71 -12.15
CA VAL A 234 -41.61 -9.39 -13.49
C VAL A 234 -41.51 -10.69 -14.29
N GLU A 235 -42.48 -10.95 -15.14
CA GLU A 235 -42.30 -11.88 -16.25
C GLU A 235 -41.33 -11.27 -17.26
N GLY A 236 -40.04 -11.55 -17.08
CA GLY A 236 -38.96 -11.11 -17.97
C GLY A 236 -38.54 -12.24 -18.88
N GLN A 237 -39.02 -12.29 -20.12
CA GLN A 237 -38.40 -13.09 -21.17
C GLN A 237 -36.99 -12.59 -21.46
N LEU A 238 -36.01 -13.45 -21.17
CA LEU A 238 -34.62 -13.23 -21.58
C LEU A 238 -34.52 -13.51 -23.10
N VAL A 239 -34.46 -12.48 -23.91
CA VAL A 239 -34.15 -12.61 -25.34
C VAL A 239 -32.65 -12.67 -25.51
N LEU A 240 -32.11 -13.87 -25.64
CA LEU A 240 -30.73 -14.09 -26.10
C LEU A 240 -30.72 -13.97 -27.64
N SER A 241 -30.30 -12.82 -28.17
CA SER A 241 -29.96 -12.69 -29.59
C SER A 241 -28.56 -13.26 -29.84
N GLY A 242 -28.54 -14.53 -30.28
CA GLY A 242 -27.32 -15.11 -30.86
C GLY A 242 -27.15 -14.61 -32.29
N SER A 243 -26.08 -13.84 -32.54
CA SER A 243 -25.57 -13.61 -33.88
C SER A 243 -24.39 -14.57 -34.13
N SER A 244 -24.67 -15.62 -34.89
CA SER A 244 -23.66 -16.44 -35.52
C SER A 244 -22.95 -15.60 -36.59
N ILE A 245 -21.64 -15.56 -36.53
CA ILE A 245 -20.81 -15.11 -37.65
C ILE A 245 -20.07 -16.37 -38.21
N SER A 246 -20.34 -16.65 -39.42
CA SER A 246 -19.67 -17.59 -40.29
C SER A 246 -18.23 -17.16 -40.65
#